data_99359b8f95f8bdddf2c7713233b632a4
#
_entry.id   99359b8f95f8bdddf2c7713233b632a4
#
_cell.length_a   1.000
_cell.length_b   1.000
_cell.length_c   1.000
_cell.angle_alpha   90.00
_cell.angle_beta   90.00
_cell.angle_gamma   90.00
#
_symmetry.space_group_name_H-M   'P 1'
#
loop_
_entity.id
_entity.type
_entity.pdbx_description
1 polymer ?
#
loop_
_entity_poly.entity_id
_entity_poly.type
_entity_poly.pdbx_seq_one_letter_code
_entity_poly.pdbx_strand_id
1 'polypeptide(L)'
;MPHVTIEYVIMVHVLILQIFLFPFAANWLMNIWVDSRRTLVLQEVGSNLGSTLQQIYFALNHETISAGIVTQKASVPPFIENYPYNGTAMLKAVSEPTSNSSKVLTITLRLGTVGTTVTTSVILGNNVQWQESTFMSNSTNASINAQKLDNGTIRLSFGG
;
A
#
# COMPACT_ATOMS: atom_id res chain seq x y z
N MET A 1 47.98 -25.19 -39.23
CA MET A 1 46.76 -24.39 -39.05
C MET A 1 45.89 -24.83 -37.87
N PRO A 2 46.46 -25.07 -36.67
CA PRO A 2 45.62 -25.46 -35.50
C PRO A 2 44.96 -24.33 -34.76
N HIS A 3 45.42 -23.08 -34.94
CA HIS A 3 44.88 -21.91 -34.19
C HIS A 3 43.43 -21.57 -34.58
N VAL A 4 43.04 -21.67 -35.83
CA VAL A 4 41.70 -21.33 -36.33
C VAL A 4 40.66 -22.30 -35.77
N THR A 5 40.95 -23.54 -35.55
CA THR A 5 40.02 -24.55 -34.98
C THR A 5 39.78 -24.32 -33.51
N ILE A 6 40.77 -23.89 -32.75
CA ILE A 6 40.63 -23.57 -31.34
C ILE A 6 39.79 -22.33 -31.11
N GLU A 7 40.00 -21.27 -31.91
CA GLU A 7 39.20 -20.03 -31.87
C GLU A 7 37.74 -20.32 -32.19
N TYR A 8 37.44 -21.14 -33.19
CA TYR A 8 36.08 -21.54 -33.53
C TYR A 8 35.38 -22.29 -32.41
N VAL A 9 36.07 -23.23 -31.77
CA VAL A 9 35.53 -23.99 -30.65
C VAL A 9 35.20 -23.08 -29.47
N ILE A 10 36.09 -22.19 -29.12
CA ILE A 10 35.86 -21.22 -28.03
C ILE A 10 34.68 -20.28 -28.38
N MET A 11 34.63 -19.79 -29.62
CA MET A 11 33.55 -18.87 -30.09
C MET A 11 32.18 -19.52 -30.06
N VAL A 12 32.07 -20.80 -30.45
CA VAL A 12 30.82 -21.56 -30.38
C VAL A 12 30.36 -21.76 -28.92
N HIS A 13 31.23 -22.05 -28.00
CA HIS A 13 30.88 -22.18 -26.59
C HIS A 13 30.42 -20.84 -25.97
N VAL A 14 31.10 -19.75 -26.33
CA VAL A 14 30.70 -18.41 -25.89
C VAL A 14 29.33 -18.02 -26.44
N LEU A 15 29.05 -18.33 -27.71
CA LEU A 15 27.74 -18.08 -28.33
C LEU A 15 26.63 -18.88 -27.65
N ILE A 16 26.86 -20.17 -27.38
CA ILE A 16 25.89 -21.02 -26.68
C ILE A 16 25.62 -20.43 -25.27
N LEU A 17 26.64 -20.02 -24.55
CA LEU A 17 26.51 -19.40 -23.25
C LEU A 17 25.68 -18.10 -23.30
N GLN A 18 25.91 -17.25 -24.31
CA GLN A 18 25.15 -16.00 -24.51
C GLN A 18 23.67 -16.26 -24.81
N ILE A 19 23.33 -17.29 -25.61
CA ILE A 19 21.96 -17.65 -25.95
C ILE A 19 21.17 -18.03 -24.70
N PHE A 20 21.82 -18.64 -23.69
CA PHE A 20 21.16 -18.99 -22.42
C PHE A 20 21.18 -17.87 -21.39
N LEU A 21 22.28 -17.14 -21.26
CA LEU A 21 22.43 -16.07 -20.27
C LEU A 21 21.55 -14.86 -20.59
N PHE A 22 21.41 -14.50 -21.86
CA PHE A 22 20.67 -13.30 -22.25
C PHE A 22 19.18 -13.37 -21.91
N PRO A 23 18.42 -14.44 -22.22
CA PRO A 23 17.03 -14.56 -21.81
C PRO A 23 16.86 -14.64 -20.29
N PHE A 24 17.80 -15.27 -19.60
CA PHE A 24 17.77 -15.34 -18.14
C PHE A 24 17.95 -13.97 -17.49
N ALA A 25 18.91 -13.19 -17.95
CA ALA A 25 19.14 -11.82 -17.49
C ALA A 25 17.94 -10.91 -17.83
N ALA A 26 17.38 -11.05 -19.03
CA ALA A 26 16.21 -10.29 -19.44
C ALA A 26 14.98 -10.60 -18.59
N ASN A 27 14.69 -11.85 -18.31
CA ASN A 27 13.61 -12.28 -17.42
C ASN A 27 13.79 -11.75 -15.99
N TRP A 28 15.00 -11.81 -15.48
CA TRP A 28 15.30 -11.29 -14.14
C TRP A 28 15.07 -9.78 -14.03
N LEU A 29 15.56 -9.02 -15.02
CA LEU A 29 15.33 -7.56 -15.12
C LEU A 29 13.84 -7.23 -15.24
N MET A 30 13.10 -7.99 -16.03
CA MET A 30 11.66 -7.80 -16.23
C MET A 30 10.88 -8.01 -14.94
N ASN A 31 11.22 -9.03 -14.17
CA ASN A 31 10.59 -9.31 -12.87
C ASN A 31 10.84 -8.17 -11.87
N ILE A 32 12.07 -7.67 -11.78
CA ILE A 32 12.39 -6.52 -10.91
C ILE A 32 11.58 -5.28 -11.32
N TRP A 33 11.44 -5.05 -12.62
CA TRP A 33 10.71 -3.88 -13.12
C TRP A 33 9.21 -3.97 -12.83
N VAL A 34 8.62 -5.14 -13.02
CA VAL A 34 7.22 -5.42 -12.69
C VAL A 34 6.96 -5.26 -11.19
N ASP A 35 7.80 -5.82 -10.34
CA ASP A 35 7.64 -5.71 -8.88
C ASP A 35 7.82 -4.27 -8.38
N SER A 36 8.76 -3.53 -8.96
CA SER A 36 8.94 -2.10 -8.69
C SER A 36 7.69 -1.30 -9.03
N ARG A 37 7.11 -1.54 -10.20
CA ARG A 37 5.89 -0.87 -10.66
C ARG A 37 4.70 -1.18 -9.75
N ARG A 38 4.51 -2.43 -9.36
CA ARG A 38 3.46 -2.85 -8.42
C ARG A 38 3.60 -2.15 -7.06
N THR A 39 4.82 -2.07 -6.57
CA THR A 39 5.12 -1.37 -5.32
C THR A 39 4.77 0.10 -5.40
N LEU A 40 5.12 0.80 -6.47
CA LEU A 40 4.81 2.22 -6.66
C LEU A 40 3.30 2.47 -6.71
N VAL A 41 2.55 1.67 -7.49
CA VAL A 41 1.10 1.81 -7.57
C VAL A 41 0.43 1.51 -6.22
N LEU A 42 0.90 0.49 -5.51
CA LEU A 42 0.37 0.16 -4.20
C LEU A 42 0.68 1.27 -3.16
N GLN A 43 1.84 1.91 -3.28
CA GLN A 43 2.22 3.05 -2.45
C GLN A 43 1.34 4.28 -2.73
N GLU A 44 1.03 4.55 -3.98
CA GLU A 44 0.09 5.61 -4.38
C GLU A 44 -1.30 5.37 -3.79
N VAL A 45 -1.80 4.14 -3.88
CA VAL A 45 -3.07 3.73 -3.26
C VAL A 45 -3.03 3.94 -1.75
N GLY A 46 -1.95 3.52 -1.09
CA GLY A 46 -1.77 3.71 0.35
C GLY A 46 -1.77 5.18 0.74
N SER A 47 -1.10 6.02 -0.04
CA SER A 47 -1.09 7.48 0.16
C SER A 47 -2.47 8.10 -0.02
N ASN A 48 -3.22 7.66 -1.03
CA ASN A 48 -4.59 8.13 -1.29
C ASN A 48 -5.55 7.74 -0.15
N LEU A 49 -5.49 6.51 0.33
CA LEU A 49 -6.27 6.07 1.49
C LEU A 49 -5.89 6.85 2.76
N GLY A 50 -4.60 7.06 2.98
CA GLY A 50 -4.10 7.82 4.11
C GLY A 50 -4.56 9.28 4.08
N SER A 51 -4.46 9.95 2.94
CA SER A 51 -4.91 11.34 2.79
C SER A 51 -6.42 11.46 2.94
N THR A 52 -7.19 10.51 2.43
CA THR A 52 -8.65 10.49 2.61
C THR A 52 -9.04 10.34 4.07
N LEU A 53 -8.40 9.42 4.81
CA LEU A 53 -8.61 9.25 6.24
C LEU A 53 -8.27 10.53 7.01
N GLN A 54 -7.19 11.20 6.65
CA GLN A 54 -6.77 12.44 7.28
C GLN A 54 -7.74 13.59 6.99
N GLN A 55 -8.23 13.70 5.77
CA GLN A 55 -9.23 14.70 5.38
C GLN A 55 -10.55 14.49 6.15
N ILE A 56 -11.05 13.26 6.23
CA ILE A 56 -12.25 12.94 6.99
C ILE A 56 -12.06 13.27 8.47
N TYR A 57 -10.89 12.91 9.02
CA TYR A 57 -10.56 13.24 10.40
C TYR A 57 -10.60 14.76 10.65
N PHE A 58 -9.93 15.57 9.83
CA PHE A 58 -9.91 17.01 10.00
C PHE A 58 -11.31 17.62 9.83
N ALA A 59 -12.10 17.13 8.89
CA ALA A 59 -13.47 17.58 8.71
C ALA A 59 -14.31 17.30 9.96
N LEU A 60 -14.27 16.08 10.49
CA LEU A 60 -15.04 15.71 11.67
C LEU A 60 -14.53 16.32 12.98
N ASN A 61 -13.23 16.62 13.05
CA ASN A 61 -12.63 17.23 14.24
C ASN A 61 -13.00 18.70 14.44
N HIS A 62 -13.69 19.29 13.48
CA HIS A 62 -14.18 20.67 13.61
C HIS A 62 -15.29 20.74 14.66
N GLU A 63 -15.25 21.76 15.53
CA GLU A 63 -16.18 21.91 16.66
C GLU A 63 -17.65 22.08 16.22
N THR A 64 -17.88 22.69 15.05
CA THR A 64 -19.23 22.93 14.52
C THR A 64 -19.91 21.67 13.97
N ILE A 65 -19.17 20.59 13.79
CA ILE A 65 -19.73 19.33 13.31
C ILE A 65 -20.28 18.53 14.49
N SER A 66 -21.56 18.25 14.47
CA SER A 66 -22.22 17.40 15.48
C SER A 66 -21.83 15.93 15.32
N ALA A 67 -22.09 15.15 16.36
CA ALA A 67 -21.91 13.69 16.32
C ALA A 67 -22.69 13.08 15.15
N GLY A 68 -22.08 12.12 14.47
CA GLY A 68 -22.67 11.50 13.29
C GLY A 68 -21.72 10.51 12.61
N ILE A 69 -22.24 9.85 11.59
CA ILE A 69 -21.49 8.85 10.79
C ILE A 69 -21.29 9.39 9.39
N VAL A 70 -20.07 9.28 8.89
CA VAL A 70 -19.67 9.59 7.51
C VAL A 70 -19.09 8.34 6.89
N THR A 71 -19.62 7.96 5.75
CA THR A 71 -19.07 6.87 4.93
C THR A 71 -18.62 7.46 3.60
N GLN A 72 -17.36 7.28 3.28
CA GLN A 72 -16.79 7.73 2.01
C GLN A 72 -16.28 6.53 1.21
N LYS A 73 -16.72 6.42 -0.04
CA LYS A 73 -16.20 5.41 -0.95
C LYS A 73 -14.73 5.71 -1.22
N ALA A 74 -13.90 4.68 -1.10
CA ALA A 74 -12.48 4.82 -1.41
C ALA A 74 -12.28 5.04 -2.91
N SER A 75 -11.64 6.16 -3.29
CA SER A 75 -11.32 6.49 -4.69
C SER A 75 -10.02 5.83 -5.11
N VAL A 76 -9.99 4.49 -5.07
CA VAL A 76 -8.82 3.68 -5.42
C VAL A 76 -9.21 2.60 -6.42
N PRO A 77 -8.30 2.16 -7.30
CA PRO A 77 -8.58 1.11 -8.26
C PRO A 77 -8.87 -0.22 -7.53
N PRO A 78 -9.85 -1.01 -7.98
CA PRO A 78 -10.17 -2.29 -7.35
C PRO A 78 -9.11 -3.37 -7.58
N PHE A 79 -8.29 -3.23 -8.62
CA PHE A 79 -7.24 -4.17 -8.98
C PHE A 79 -5.96 -3.44 -9.39
N ILE A 80 -4.82 -4.02 -9.08
CA ILE A 80 -3.50 -3.63 -9.58
C ILE A 80 -2.99 -4.79 -10.42
N GLU A 81 -2.82 -4.59 -11.74
CA GLU A 81 -2.41 -5.64 -12.70
C GLU A 81 -3.23 -6.95 -12.56
N ASN A 82 -4.56 -6.83 -12.44
CA ASN A 82 -5.52 -7.93 -12.24
C ASN A 82 -5.47 -8.61 -10.86
N TYR A 83 -4.67 -8.14 -9.92
CA TYR A 83 -4.63 -8.65 -8.56
C TYR A 83 -5.41 -7.74 -7.62
N PRO A 84 -6.35 -8.29 -6.82
CA PRO A 84 -6.97 -7.54 -5.73
C PRO A 84 -5.94 -7.34 -4.61
N TYR A 85 -6.12 -6.33 -3.82
CA TYR A 85 -5.31 -6.08 -2.64
C TYR A 85 -6.19 -5.87 -1.41
N ASN A 86 -5.62 -6.15 -0.26
CA ASN A 86 -6.24 -5.91 1.03
C ASN A 86 -5.39 -4.94 1.85
N GLY A 87 -6.05 -4.24 2.75
CA GLY A 87 -5.43 -3.29 3.64
C GLY A 87 -5.85 -3.51 5.08
N THR A 88 -4.90 -3.41 5.99
CA THR A 88 -5.13 -3.37 7.43
C THR A 88 -4.52 -2.09 7.99
N ALA A 89 -5.06 -1.59 9.08
CA ALA A 89 -4.47 -0.43 9.73
C ALA A 89 -4.33 -0.65 11.23
N MET A 90 -3.30 -0.04 11.80
CA MET A 90 -3.01 -0.08 13.23
C MET A 90 -2.72 1.34 13.74
N LEU A 91 -3.39 1.72 14.82
CA LEU A 91 -3.20 2.99 15.48
C LEU A 91 -2.18 2.84 16.62
N LYS A 92 -1.12 3.64 16.61
CA LYS A 92 -0.11 3.71 17.66
C LYS A 92 -0.07 5.11 18.26
N ALA A 93 0.00 5.20 19.56
CA ALA A 93 0.30 6.47 20.23
C ALA A 93 1.78 6.79 20.04
N VAL A 94 2.10 8.03 19.71
CA VAL A 94 3.48 8.52 19.75
C VAL A 94 3.82 8.81 21.22
N SER A 95 4.75 8.05 21.78
CA SER A 95 5.20 8.21 23.17
C SER A 95 6.12 9.42 23.27
N GLU A 96 5.56 10.62 23.28
CA GLU A 96 6.25 11.81 23.77
C GLU A 96 5.64 12.25 25.09
N PRO A 97 6.46 12.66 26.08
CA PRO A 97 5.98 12.97 27.44
C PRO A 97 5.20 14.28 27.57
N THR A 98 4.90 14.96 26.47
CA THR A 98 4.11 16.19 26.46
C THR A 98 2.65 15.89 26.12
N SER A 99 1.77 16.42 26.91
CA SER A 99 0.34 16.14 27.09
C SER A 99 -0.61 16.22 25.87
N ASN A 100 -0.11 16.27 24.66
CA ASN A 100 -0.87 16.26 23.42
C ASN A 100 -0.30 15.25 22.42
N SER A 101 -0.25 13.98 22.83
CA SER A 101 0.33 12.92 22.02
C SER A 101 -0.53 12.65 20.79
N SER A 102 -0.06 13.09 19.63
CA SER A 102 -0.60 12.66 18.33
C SER A 102 -0.56 11.15 18.21
N LYS A 103 -1.49 10.57 17.47
CA LYS A 103 -1.50 9.15 17.15
C LYS A 103 -1.10 8.96 15.69
N VAL A 104 -0.37 7.91 15.41
CA VAL A 104 0.02 7.52 14.05
C VAL A 104 -0.80 6.31 13.64
N LEU A 105 -1.58 6.46 12.57
CA LEU A 105 -2.26 5.37 11.92
C LEU A 105 -1.35 4.81 10.84
N THR A 106 -0.93 3.57 10.99
CA THR A 106 -0.10 2.85 10.02
C THR A 106 -1.00 1.94 9.19
N ILE A 107 -1.07 2.18 7.90
CA ILE A 107 -1.86 1.42 6.93
C ILE A 107 -0.90 0.49 6.20
N THR A 108 -1.18 -0.80 6.22
CA THR A 108 -0.42 -1.83 5.49
C THR A 108 -1.29 -2.40 4.40
N LEU A 109 -0.85 -2.24 3.16
CA LEU A 109 -1.50 -2.81 1.97
C LEU A 109 -0.71 -4.00 1.48
N ARG A 110 -1.42 -5.06 1.13
CA ARG A 110 -0.84 -6.29 0.58
C ARG A 110 -1.53 -6.65 -0.72
N LEU A 111 -0.73 -6.84 -1.77
CA LEU A 111 -1.21 -7.28 -3.08
C LEU A 111 -1.40 -8.79 -3.09
N GLY A 112 -2.63 -9.23 -3.17
CA GLY A 112 -3.12 -10.61 -3.30
C GLY A 112 -2.11 -11.73 -3.09
N THR A 113 -1.97 -12.59 -4.08
CA THR A 113 -1.06 -13.75 -4.06
C THR A 113 0.41 -13.40 -4.34
N VAL A 114 0.71 -12.20 -4.84
CA VAL A 114 2.08 -11.78 -5.23
C VAL A 114 2.95 -11.45 -4.01
N GLY A 115 2.30 -11.12 -2.88
CA GLY A 115 3.01 -10.89 -1.61
C GLY A 115 3.65 -9.50 -1.48
N THR A 116 3.58 -8.64 -2.49
CA THR A 116 4.06 -7.24 -2.40
C THR A 116 3.30 -6.51 -1.30
N THR A 117 4.04 -5.92 -0.37
CA THR A 117 3.46 -5.22 0.79
C THR A 117 4.03 -3.81 0.88
N VAL A 118 3.16 -2.84 1.12
CA VAL A 118 3.53 -1.43 1.31
C VAL A 118 2.89 -0.92 2.58
N THR A 119 3.61 -0.06 3.28
CA THR A 119 3.15 0.56 4.52
C THR A 119 3.18 2.08 4.37
N THR A 120 2.06 2.72 4.73
CA THR A 120 1.91 4.17 4.76
C THR A 120 1.47 4.61 6.14
N SER A 121 1.97 5.74 6.64
CA SER A 121 1.62 6.26 7.96
C SER A 121 0.97 7.63 7.85
N VAL A 122 -0.04 7.86 8.67
CA VAL A 122 -0.79 9.12 8.74
C VAL A 122 -0.84 9.60 10.19
N ILE A 123 -0.54 10.87 10.39
CA ILE A 123 -0.60 11.50 11.72
C ILE A 123 -2.03 12.02 11.96
N LEU A 124 -2.61 11.61 13.08
CA LEU A 124 -3.94 12.01 13.53
C LEU A 124 -3.82 12.59 14.97
N GLY A 125 -4.87 13.25 15.44
CA GLY A 125 -4.88 13.76 16.80
C GLY A 125 -5.10 12.69 17.87
N ASN A 126 -5.14 13.12 19.13
CA ASN A 126 -5.28 12.25 20.30
C ASN A 126 -6.68 11.63 20.45
N ASN A 127 -7.72 12.29 19.93
CA ASN A 127 -9.14 11.90 20.04
C ASN A 127 -9.57 10.86 19.00
N VAL A 128 -8.65 10.16 18.34
CA VAL A 128 -8.93 9.12 17.37
C VAL A 128 -8.90 7.74 18.00
N GLN A 129 -9.82 6.89 17.58
CA GLN A 129 -9.85 5.44 17.81
C GLN A 129 -9.92 4.73 16.48
N TRP A 130 -9.18 3.64 16.35
CA TRP A 130 -9.25 2.75 15.21
C TRP A 130 -10.06 1.51 15.60
N GLN A 131 -11.06 1.19 14.80
CA GLN A 131 -11.77 -0.08 14.91
C GLN A 131 -11.12 -1.08 13.97
N GLU A 132 -10.72 -2.22 14.48
CA GLU A 132 -10.11 -3.28 13.67
C GLU A 132 -11.02 -3.66 12.51
N SER A 133 -10.48 -3.54 11.31
CA SER A 133 -11.20 -3.75 10.06
C SER A 133 -10.21 -3.96 8.93
N THR A 134 -10.66 -4.65 7.89
CA THR A 134 -9.86 -4.95 6.70
C THR A 134 -10.49 -4.27 5.50
N PHE A 135 -9.68 -3.55 4.75
CA PHE A 135 -10.05 -3.01 3.45
C PHE A 135 -9.89 -4.09 2.40
N MET A 136 -10.90 -4.30 1.58
CA MET A 136 -10.86 -5.23 0.44
C MET A 136 -11.12 -4.44 -0.84
N SER A 137 -10.12 -4.33 -1.70
CA SER A 137 -10.18 -3.47 -2.89
C SER A 137 -11.24 -3.88 -3.92
N ASN A 138 -11.53 -5.17 -4.02
CA ASN A 138 -12.52 -5.73 -4.94
C ASN A 138 -13.94 -5.82 -4.34
N SER A 139 -14.13 -5.34 -3.12
CA SER A 139 -15.47 -5.28 -2.52
C SER A 139 -16.29 -4.15 -3.16
N THR A 140 -17.56 -4.41 -3.42
CA THR A 140 -18.52 -3.39 -3.87
C THR A 140 -18.75 -2.30 -2.83
N ASN A 141 -18.49 -2.62 -1.56
CA ASN A 141 -18.66 -1.76 -0.40
C ASN A 141 -17.35 -1.17 0.13
N ALA A 142 -16.27 -1.27 -0.66
CA ALA A 142 -14.97 -0.72 -0.28
C ALA A 142 -15.08 0.77 0.07
N SER A 143 -15.01 1.09 1.35
CA SER A 143 -15.27 2.41 1.90
C SER A 143 -14.41 2.71 3.13
N ILE A 144 -14.38 3.95 3.53
CA ILE A 144 -13.84 4.42 4.78
C ILE A 144 -15.02 4.91 5.61
N ASN A 145 -15.16 4.38 6.81
CA ASN A 145 -16.18 4.78 7.75
C ASN A 145 -15.56 5.60 8.88
N ALA A 146 -16.20 6.70 9.20
CA ALA A 146 -15.81 7.57 10.28
C ALA A 146 -17.05 7.94 11.11
N GLN A 147 -16.95 7.85 12.41
CA GLN A 147 -18.00 8.21 13.36
C GLN A 147 -17.47 9.19 14.38
N LYS A 148 -18.10 10.35 14.49
CA LYS A 148 -17.88 11.27 15.59
C LYS A 148 -18.88 10.95 16.72
N LEU A 149 -18.35 10.69 17.89
CA LEU A 149 -19.13 10.44 19.10
C LEU A 149 -19.44 11.76 19.84
N ASP A 150 -20.44 11.77 20.72
CA ASP A 150 -20.85 12.95 21.50
C ASP A 150 -19.72 13.48 22.41
N ASN A 151 -18.80 12.63 22.81
CA ASN A 151 -17.63 13.01 23.61
C ASN A 151 -16.47 13.60 22.76
N GLY A 152 -16.67 13.84 21.47
CA GLY A 152 -15.67 14.37 20.54
C GLY A 152 -14.66 13.33 20.04
N THR A 153 -14.76 12.06 20.44
CA THR A 153 -13.90 10.99 19.91
C THR A 153 -14.32 10.64 18.49
N ILE A 154 -13.33 10.47 17.61
CA ILE A 154 -13.54 10.08 16.21
C ILE A 154 -13.11 8.63 16.04
N ARG A 155 -14.03 7.76 15.71
CA ARG A 155 -13.79 6.34 15.41
C ARG A 155 -13.67 6.16 13.91
N LEU A 156 -12.57 5.57 13.46
CA LEU A 156 -12.29 5.28 12.06
C LEU A 156 -12.25 3.76 11.83
N SER A 157 -12.74 3.34 10.67
CA SER A 157 -12.66 1.93 10.23
C SER A 157 -12.69 1.83 8.71
N PHE A 158 -12.24 0.71 8.17
CA PHE A 158 -12.54 0.35 6.79
C PHE A 158 -13.92 -0.34 6.72
N GLY A 159 -14.63 -0.09 5.61
CA GLY A 159 -15.80 -0.84 5.20
C GLY A 159 -15.42 -1.75 4.04
N GLY A 160 -15.78 -3.02 4.10
CA GLY A 160 -15.47 -4.00 3.06
C GLY A 160 -16.49 -5.13 3.01
#